data_91370c6aefff02b8e53fb28a402829df
#
_entry.id   91370c6aefff02b8e53fb28a402829df
#
_cell.length_a   1.000
_cell.length_b   1.000
_cell.length_c   1.000
_cell.angle_alpha   90.00
_cell.angle_beta   90.00
_cell.angle_gamma   90.00
#
_symmetry.space_group_name_H-M   'P 1'
#
loop_
_entity.id
_entity.type
_entity.pdbx_description
1 polymer ?
#
loop_
_entity_poly.entity_id
_entity_poly.type
_entity_poly.pdbx_seq_one_letter_code
_entity_poly.pdbx_strand_id
1 'polypeptide(L)'
;VELRTRREEDELGTSIHIAGSKIEQQEPVACPRGANFIVKNLFYNVPARRKFLKTNQTELNNILTEIDRIVLVHPDVSFVVHHNDNELYRLPATSLRMRLMNVFGKKLSDQLLTLEVETSLAKITGYVARPESSKKKGSHQYFFVNGRYMRHPYFHRAVMEAYEQLVPAGEQVSYFIYMDVEPGSIDVNIHPTKTEIKFENEQAIWQILSAAIKE
;
A
#
# COMPACT_ATOMS: atom_id res chain seq x y z
N VAL A 1 24.20 -6.00 0.37
CA VAL A 1 23.38 -5.16 1.27
C VAL A 1 24.30 -4.65 2.36
N GLU A 2 24.18 -3.37 2.67
CA GLU A 2 24.83 -2.72 3.79
C GLU A 2 23.74 -2.21 4.72
N LEU A 3 23.87 -2.46 6.02
CA LEU A 3 22.99 -1.94 7.06
C LEU A 3 23.84 -1.15 8.05
N ARG A 4 23.45 0.10 8.34
CA ARG A 4 23.96 0.88 9.46
C ARG A 4 22.80 1.20 10.38
N THR A 5 22.94 0.83 11.65
CA THR A 5 21.88 1.03 12.63
C THR A 5 22.41 1.43 13.99
N ARG A 6 21.69 2.33 14.68
CA ARG A 6 22.01 2.77 16.03
C ARG A 6 20.72 3.02 16.81
N ARG A 7 20.65 2.50 18.05
CA ARG A 7 19.58 2.82 18.99
C ARG A 7 19.87 4.16 19.67
N GLU A 8 18.86 4.73 20.30
CA GLU A 8 18.98 6.05 20.97
C GLU A 8 19.97 6.03 22.13
N GLU A 9 19.96 4.96 22.90
CA GLU A 9 20.79 4.76 24.08
C GLU A 9 22.24 4.39 23.79
N ASP A 10 22.57 4.03 22.53
CA ASP A 10 23.93 3.59 22.17
C ASP A 10 24.78 4.78 21.67
N GLU A 11 26.05 4.84 22.09
CA GLU A 11 27.02 5.83 21.58
C GLU A 11 27.45 5.53 20.15
N LEU A 12 27.66 4.25 19.83
CA LEU A 12 28.03 3.77 18.50
C LEU A 12 26.92 2.87 17.96
N GLY A 13 26.76 2.92 16.64
CA GLY A 13 25.95 1.98 15.91
C GLY A 13 26.74 0.76 15.43
N THR A 14 26.07 -0.08 14.66
CA THR A 14 26.65 -1.25 14.00
C THR A 14 26.52 -1.12 12.50
N SER A 15 27.60 -1.39 11.77
CA SER A 15 27.61 -1.58 10.32
C SER A 15 27.73 -3.06 10.00
N ILE A 16 26.86 -3.56 9.11
CA ILE A 16 26.86 -4.96 8.67
C ILE A 16 26.89 -4.97 7.14
N HIS A 17 27.84 -5.71 6.55
CA HIS A 17 27.92 -5.96 5.13
C HIS A 17 27.52 -7.41 4.82
N ILE A 18 26.59 -7.59 3.88
CA ILE A 18 26.08 -8.91 3.46
C ILE A 18 26.15 -9.01 1.94
N ALA A 19 26.83 -10.05 1.45
CA ALA A 19 26.82 -10.39 0.02
C ALA A 19 26.57 -11.89 -0.17
N GLY A 20 25.74 -12.26 -1.16
CA GLY A 20 25.40 -13.65 -1.44
C GLY A 20 24.87 -14.44 -0.24
N SER A 21 24.08 -13.81 0.64
CA SER A 21 23.53 -14.37 1.88
C SER A 21 24.59 -14.67 2.97
N LYS A 22 25.80 -14.12 2.85
CA LYS A 22 26.87 -14.26 3.86
C LYS A 22 27.19 -12.90 4.44
N ILE A 23 27.39 -12.85 5.78
CA ILE A 23 27.91 -11.67 6.45
C ILE A 23 29.41 -11.62 6.15
N GLU A 24 29.87 -10.56 5.48
CA GLU A 24 31.27 -10.35 5.12
C GLU A 24 32.00 -9.54 6.22
N GLN A 25 31.28 -8.59 6.81
CA GLN A 25 31.84 -7.69 7.81
C GLN A 25 30.79 -7.22 8.80
N GLN A 26 31.15 -7.10 10.06
CA GLN A 26 30.36 -6.46 11.10
C GLN A 26 31.30 -5.69 12.01
N GLU A 27 31.05 -4.37 12.17
CA GLU A 27 31.90 -3.50 12.95
C GLU A 27 31.11 -2.36 13.62
N PRO A 28 31.58 -1.78 14.70
CA PRO A 28 31.06 -0.55 15.26
C PRO A 28 31.25 0.62 14.29
N VAL A 29 30.28 1.53 14.21
CA VAL A 29 30.33 2.71 13.34
C VAL A 29 29.62 3.90 13.98
N ALA A 30 30.18 5.09 13.79
CA ALA A 30 29.47 6.32 14.12
C ALA A 30 28.41 6.58 13.01
N CYS A 31 27.13 6.54 13.40
CA CYS A 31 26.03 6.82 12.50
C CYS A 31 24.85 7.47 13.23
N PRO A 32 23.93 8.17 12.51
CA PRO A 32 22.70 8.67 13.10
C PRO A 32 21.85 7.56 13.72
N ARG A 33 21.01 7.91 14.71
CA ARG A 33 19.97 7.03 15.24
C ARG A 33 19.04 6.57 14.11
N GLY A 34 18.66 5.29 14.14
CA GLY A 34 17.77 4.67 13.16
C GLY A 34 18.43 3.55 12.38
N ALA A 35 17.85 3.17 11.26
CA ALA A 35 18.36 2.13 10.38
C ALA A 35 18.50 2.66 8.96
N ASN A 36 19.68 2.48 8.37
CA ASN A 36 19.97 2.82 6.99
C ASN A 36 20.31 1.55 6.21
N PHE A 37 19.43 1.16 5.27
CA PHE A 37 19.61 0.02 4.39
C PHE A 37 20.08 0.49 3.02
N ILE A 38 21.20 -0.05 2.55
CA ILE A 38 21.75 0.24 1.23
C ILE A 38 21.78 -1.06 0.43
N VAL A 39 20.99 -1.15 -0.64
CA VAL A 39 20.95 -2.31 -1.52
C VAL A 39 21.62 -1.96 -2.83
N LYS A 40 22.73 -2.64 -3.15
CA LYS A 40 23.51 -2.45 -4.36
C LYS A 40 23.48 -3.70 -5.22
N ASN A 41 23.60 -3.53 -6.53
CA ASN A 41 23.71 -4.65 -7.49
C ASN A 41 22.60 -5.69 -7.32
N LEU A 42 21.33 -5.23 -7.26
CA LEU A 42 20.16 -6.09 -7.10
C LEU A 42 20.20 -7.24 -8.14
N PHE A 43 20.03 -8.49 -7.68
CA PHE A 43 20.07 -9.71 -8.48
C PHE A 43 21.44 -10.04 -9.11
N TYR A 44 22.57 -9.53 -8.57
CA TYR A 44 23.89 -9.85 -9.11
C TYR A 44 24.18 -11.36 -9.14
N ASN A 45 23.71 -12.07 -8.11
CA ASN A 45 23.87 -13.53 -7.95
C ASN A 45 22.67 -14.34 -8.49
N VAL A 46 21.69 -13.69 -9.13
CA VAL A 46 20.49 -14.33 -9.71
C VAL A 46 20.27 -13.80 -11.13
N PRO A 47 21.12 -14.18 -12.10
CA PRO A 47 21.09 -13.61 -13.46
C PRO A 47 19.74 -13.76 -14.17
N ALA A 48 19.02 -14.86 -13.91
CA ALA A 48 17.68 -15.07 -14.45
C ALA A 48 16.71 -13.94 -14.04
N ARG A 49 16.66 -13.56 -12.75
CA ARG A 49 15.81 -12.45 -12.28
C ARG A 49 16.22 -11.12 -12.89
N ARG A 50 17.52 -10.88 -13.06
CA ARG A 50 18.02 -9.64 -13.69
C ARG A 50 17.53 -9.48 -15.12
N LYS A 51 17.40 -10.57 -15.88
CA LYS A 51 16.87 -10.55 -17.26
C LYS A 51 15.39 -10.20 -17.35
N PHE A 52 14.63 -10.36 -16.28
CA PHE A 52 13.21 -10.02 -16.23
C PHE A 52 12.92 -8.56 -15.84
N LEU A 53 13.92 -7.79 -15.43
CA LEU A 53 13.76 -6.36 -15.18
C LEU A 53 13.31 -5.66 -16.47
N LYS A 54 12.33 -4.78 -16.32
CA LYS A 54 11.78 -3.97 -17.40
C LYS A 54 12.61 -2.70 -17.62
N THR A 55 12.07 -1.75 -18.35
CA THR A 55 12.70 -0.43 -18.48
C THR A 55 12.74 0.29 -17.13
N ASN A 56 13.71 1.18 -16.92
CA ASN A 56 13.83 1.95 -15.69
C ASN A 56 12.52 2.68 -15.33
N GLN A 57 11.82 3.23 -16.33
CA GLN A 57 10.54 3.89 -16.11
C GLN A 57 9.46 2.92 -15.61
N THR A 58 9.41 1.71 -16.18
CA THR A 58 8.45 0.69 -15.74
C THR A 58 8.74 0.24 -14.31
N GLU A 59 10.03 0.00 -13.98
CA GLU A 59 10.42 -0.38 -12.63
C GLU A 59 10.17 0.74 -11.62
N LEU A 60 10.42 2.00 -11.99
CA LEU A 60 10.07 3.14 -11.14
C LEU A 60 8.57 3.19 -10.85
N ASN A 61 7.72 3.01 -11.86
CA ASN A 61 6.27 2.98 -11.68
C ASN A 61 5.84 1.83 -10.76
N ASN A 62 6.46 0.66 -10.87
CA ASN A 62 6.21 -0.47 -9.98
C ASN A 62 6.60 -0.12 -8.54
N ILE A 63 7.78 0.49 -8.34
CA ILE A 63 8.26 0.93 -7.02
C ILE A 63 7.28 1.96 -6.42
N LEU A 64 6.88 2.97 -7.18
CA LEU A 64 5.92 3.99 -6.70
C LEU A 64 4.58 3.36 -6.33
N THR A 65 4.10 2.36 -7.08
CA THR A 65 2.89 1.62 -6.73
C THR A 65 3.01 0.90 -5.37
N GLU A 66 4.15 0.31 -5.06
CA GLU A 66 4.38 -0.30 -3.75
C GLU A 66 4.52 0.74 -2.64
N ILE A 67 5.17 1.88 -2.94
CA ILE A 67 5.26 3.01 -2.00
C ILE A 67 3.87 3.54 -1.68
N ASP A 68 3.00 3.74 -2.69
CA ASP A 68 1.63 4.20 -2.49
C ASP A 68 0.87 3.29 -1.53
N ARG A 69 1.02 1.96 -1.64
CA ARG A 69 0.39 0.99 -0.73
C ARG A 69 0.86 1.16 0.72
N ILE A 70 2.13 1.46 0.93
CA ILE A 70 2.72 1.64 2.26
C ILE A 70 2.29 2.98 2.86
N VAL A 71 2.42 4.08 2.12
CA VAL A 71 2.12 5.41 2.64
C VAL A 71 0.64 5.63 2.93
N LEU A 72 -0.24 4.86 2.28
CA LEU A 72 -1.69 4.88 2.52
C LEU A 72 -2.09 4.13 3.80
N VAL A 73 -1.32 3.11 4.19
CA VAL A 73 -1.55 2.38 5.44
C VAL A 73 -1.00 3.14 6.65
N HIS A 74 0.06 3.93 6.45
CA HIS A 74 0.77 4.66 7.50
C HIS A 74 0.71 6.18 7.28
N PRO A 75 -0.48 6.80 7.33
CA PRO A 75 -0.60 8.26 7.20
C PRO A 75 0.05 9.01 8.37
N ASP A 76 0.19 8.37 9.53
CA ASP A 76 0.85 8.85 10.76
C ASP A 76 2.38 8.88 10.67
N VAL A 77 2.99 8.30 9.63
CA VAL A 77 4.44 8.29 9.39
C VAL A 77 4.79 9.29 8.28
N SER A 78 5.89 10.02 8.46
CA SER A 78 6.44 10.88 7.41
C SER A 78 7.29 10.08 6.43
N PHE A 79 7.12 10.35 5.13
CA PHE A 79 7.89 9.72 4.07
C PHE A 79 8.54 10.76 3.16
N VAL A 80 9.77 10.50 2.75
CA VAL A 80 10.44 11.24 1.68
C VAL A 80 10.97 10.23 0.68
N VAL A 81 10.69 10.45 -0.59
CA VAL A 81 11.10 9.56 -1.68
C VAL A 81 11.89 10.35 -2.70
N HIS A 82 13.10 9.90 -2.98
CA HIS A 82 13.96 10.46 -4.02
C HIS A 82 14.18 9.44 -5.14
N HIS A 83 14.23 9.94 -6.37
CA HIS A 83 14.68 9.19 -7.53
C HIS A 83 15.80 9.98 -8.20
N ASN A 84 17.03 9.46 -8.18
CA ASN A 84 18.24 10.20 -8.47
C ASN A 84 18.29 11.47 -7.60
N ASP A 85 18.50 12.64 -8.19
CA ASP A 85 18.59 13.91 -7.47
C ASP A 85 17.22 14.61 -7.29
N ASN A 86 16.12 14.00 -7.74
CA ASN A 86 14.79 14.59 -7.67
C ASN A 86 13.99 14.01 -6.48
N GLU A 87 13.38 14.90 -5.70
CA GLU A 87 12.39 14.53 -4.71
C GLU A 87 11.05 14.27 -5.40
N LEU A 88 10.55 13.03 -5.28
CA LEU A 88 9.25 12.62 -5.85
C LEU A 88 8.11 12.80 -4.86
N TYR A 89 8.34 12.45 -3.60
CA TYR A 89 7.37 12.59 -2.51
C TYR A 89 8.01 13.26 -1.30
N ARG A 90 7.26 14.18 -0.70
CA ARG A 90 7.47 14.68 0.67
C ARG A 90 6.12 14.65 1.38
N LEU A 91 5.90 13.59 2.12
CA LEU A 91 4.63 13.27 2.76
C LEU A 91 4.79 13.39 4.29
N PRO A 92 4.36 14.47 4.93
CA PRO A 92 4.39 14.58 6.38
C PRO A 92 3.39 13.62 7.02
N ALA A 93 3.59 13.28 8.29
CA ALA A 93 2.57 12.60 9.11
C ALA A 93 1.29 13.45 9.14
N THR A 94 0.13 12.82 8.89
CA THR A 94 -1.14 13.54 8.72
C THR A 94 -2.34 12.59 8.82
N SER A 95 -3.57 13.11 8.62
CA SER A 95 -4.77 12.28 8.48
C SER A 95 -4.79 11.52 7.14
N LEU A 96 -5.54 10.41 7.08
CA LEU A 96 -5.69 9.64 5.85
C LEU A 96 -6.20 10.49 4.68
N ARG A 97 -7.19 11.37 4.91
CA ARG A 97 -7.73 12.26 3.87
C ARG A 97 -6.66 13.19 3.30
N MET A 98 -5.83 13.78 4.16
CA MET A 98 -4.72 14.62 3.72
C MET A 98 -3.64 13.83 3.01
N ARG A 99 -3.38 12.59 3.45
CA ARG A 99 -2.47 11.68 2.77
C ARG A 99 -2.93 11.36 1.34
N LEU A 100 -4.22 11.05 1.17
CA LEU A 100 -4.81 10.83 -0.17
C LEU A 100 -4.68 12.07 -1.05
N MET A 101 -4.92 13.26 -0.50
CA MET A 101 -4.72 14.53 -1.22
C MET A 101 -3.25 14.74 -1.62
N ASN A 102 -2.31 14.45 -0.73
CA ASN A 102 -0.88 14.63 -1.00
C ASN A 102 -0.34 13.66 -2.06
N VAL A 103 -0.90 12.44 -2.14
CA VAL A 103 -0.47 11.41 -3.09
C VAL A 103 -1.19 11.55 -4.45
N PHE A 104 -2.51 11.72 -4.45
CA PHE A 104 -3.34 11.68 -5.67
C PHE A 104 -3.88 13.04 -6.11
N GLY A 105 -3.62 14.08 -5.34
CA GLY A 105 -4.00 15.45 -5.64
C GLY A 105 -5.36 15.88 -5.11
N LYS A 106 -5.54 17.19 -5.02
CA LYS A 106 -6.75 17.84 -4.47
C LYS A 106 -8.01 17.46 -5.23
N LYS A 107 -7.96 17.39 -6.56
CA LYS A 107 -9.11 17.06 -7.42
C LYS A 107 -9.76 15.74 -7.04
N LEU A 108 -8.97 14.69 -6.75
CA LEU A 108 -9.50 13.42 -6.30
C LEU A 108 -10.06 13.53 -4.88
N SER A 109 -9.31 14.15 -3.97
CA SER A 109 -9.72 14.32 -2.56
C SER A 109 -11.07 15.02 -2.42
N ASP A 110 -11.35 16.03 -3.24
CA ASP A 110 -12.61 16.79 -3.22
C ASP A 110 -13.81 15.94 -3.69
N GLN A 111 -13.56 14.86 -4.41
CA GLN A 111 -14.58 13.93 -4.92
C GLN A 111 -14.82 12.71 -4.02
N LEU A 112 -14.10 12.58 -2.92
CA LEU A 112 -14.21 11.44 -2.02
C LEU A 112 -15.31 11.64 -0.97
N LEU A 113 -16.16 10.64 -0.84
CA LEU A 113 -17.15 10.45 0.22
C LEU A 113 -16.58 9.53 1.29
N THR A 114 -16.88 9.79 2.54
CA THR A 114 -16.47 8.95 3.66
C THR A 114 -17.30 7.67 3.68
N LEU A 115 -16.64 6.54 3.87
CA LEU A 115 -17.24 5.24 4.12
C LEU A 115 -16.91 4.83 5.55
N GLU A 116 -17.92 4.53 6.36
CA GLU A 116 -17.74 4.04 7.72
C GLU A 116 -18.90 3.13 8.10
N VAL A 117 -18.61 1.87 8.38
CA VAL A 117 -19.56 0.90 8.89
C VAL A 117 -18.85 -0.04 9.86
N GLU A 118 -19.50 -0.33 10.97
CA GLU A 118 -18.98 -1.25 11.99
C GLU A 118 -20.03 -2.30 12.30
N THR A 119 -19.60 -3.56 12.22
CA THR A 119 -20.41 -4.73 12.51
C THR A 119 -19.63 -5.71 13.37
N SER A 120 -20.26 -6.79 13.83
CA SER A 120 -19.57 -7.86 14.54
C SER A 120 -18.56 -8.65 13.69
N LEU A 121 -18.62 -8.56 12.36
CA LEU A 121 -17.75 -9.30 11.43
C LEU A 121 -16.58 -8.45 10.92
N ALA A 122 -16.80 -7.16 10.73
CA ALA A 122 -15.78 -6.26 10.19
C ALA A 122 -16.09 -4.81 10.57
N LYS A 123 -15.04 -4.02 10.76
CA LYS A 123 -15.08 -2.58 10.69
C LYS A 123 -14.53 -2.15 9.33
N ILE A 124 -15.35 -1.46 8.55
CA ILE A 124 -14.99 -0.99 7.20
C ILE A 124 -14.96 0.53 7.23
N THR A 125 -13.84 1.12 6.89
CA THR A 125 -13.64 2.57 6.84
C THR A 125 -12.96 2.96 5.55
N GLY A 126 -12.94 4.27 5.26
CA GLY A 126 -12.19 4.81 4.13
C GLY A 126 -12.98 5.77 3.28
N TYR A 127 -12.76 5.68 1.97
CA TYR A 127 -13.33 6.64 1.03
C TYR A 127 -13.72 5.96 -0.29
N VAL A 128 -14.84 6.41 -0.85
CA VAL A 128 -15.31 6.06 -2.20
C VAL A 128 -15.54 7.33 -2.98
N ALA A 129 -15.26 7.31 -4.27
CA ALA A 129 -15.40 8.51 -5.09
C ALA A 129 -16.85 8.71 -5.56
N ARG A 130 -17.27 9.97 -5.72
CA ARG A 130 -18.57 10.32 -6.29
C ARG A 130 -18.74 9.72 -7.70
N PRO A 131 -19.94 9.32 -8.09
CA PRO A 131 -20.21 8.72 -9.42
C PRO A 131 -19.72 9.60 -10.58
N GLU A 132 -19.88 10.92 -10.47
CA GLU A 132 -19.49 11.90 -11.50
C GLU A 132 -17.97 11.92 -11.77
N SER A 133 -17.18 11.30 -10.91
CA SER A 133 -15.73 11.18 -11.05
C SER A 133 -15.27 9.89 -11.72
N SER A 134 -16.22 9.05 -12.17
CA SER A 134 -15.94 7.79 -12.86
C SER A 134 -15.06 7.98 -14.09
N LYS A 135 -14.28 6.98 -14.43
CA LYS A 135 -13.34 7.00 -15.57
C LYS A 135 -13.26 5.62 -16.23
N LYS A 136 -13.04 5.62 -17.54
CA LYS A 136 -12.72 4.38 -18.28
C LYS A 136 -11.38 3.75 -17.88
N LYS A 137 -10.41 4.58 -17.46
CA LYS A 137 -9.06 4.16 -17.05
C LYS A 137 -8.50 5.11 -16.00
N GLY A 138 -7.58 4.62 -15.18
CA GLY A 138 -6.85 5.43 -14.21
C GLY A 138 -7.59 5.70 -12.90
N SER A 139 -8.59 4.87 -12.57
CA SER A 139 -9.20 4.88 -11.24
C SER A 139 -8.26 4.22 -10.23
N HIS A 140 -8.18 4.82 -9.05
CA HIS A 140 -7.34 4.33 -7.95
C HIS A 140 -8.18 3.41 -7.07
N GLN A 141 -7.81 2.14 -6.96
CA GLN A 141 -8.61 1.11 -6.33
C GLN A 141 -7.77 0.33 -5.32
N TYR A 142 -8.01 0.60 -4.04
CA TYR A 142 -7.23 0.04 -2.96
C TYR A 142 -8.12 -0.61 -1.91
N PHE A 143 -7.83 -1.88 -1.59
CA PHE A 143 -8.31 -2.54 -0.39
C PHE A 143 -7.15 -2.79 0.56
N PHE A 144 -7.41 -2.56 1.84
CA PHE A 144 -6.49 -2.90 2.93
C PHE A 144 -7.23 -3.73 3.98
N VAL A 145 -6.62 -4.80 4.43
CA VAL A 145 -7.14 -5.66 5.52
C VAL A 145 -6.09 -5.76 6.60
N ASN A 146 -6.46 -5.37 7.82
CA ASN A 146 -5.56 -5.36 8.97
C ASN A 146 -4.21 -4.69 8.64
N GLY A 147 -4.24 -3.53 7.95
CA GLY A 147 -3.06 -2.78 7.54
C GLY A 147 -2.27 -3.39 6.36
N ARG A 148 -2.82 -4.35 5.62
CA ARG A 148 -2.16 -4.98 4.47
C ARG A 148 -2.94 -4.74 3.19
N TYR A 149 -2.25 -4.27 2.14
CA TYR A 149 -2.84 -4.18 0.81
C TYR A 149 -3.25 -5.56 0.29
N MET A 150 -4.42 -5.65 -0.31
CA MET A 150 -4.88 -6.87 -1.00
C MET A 150 -5.57 -6.56 -2.32
N ARG A 151 -5.61 -7.58 -3.18
CA ARG A 151 -6.49 -7.66 -4.35
C ARG A 151 -7.62 -8.62 -4.04
N HIS A 152 -8.84 -8.18 -4.22
CA HIS A 152 -10.01 -9.01 -3.98
C HIS A 152 -11.08 -8.81 -5.06
N PRO A 153 -11.06 -9.60 -6.14
CA PRO A 153 -11.99 -9.42 -7.26
C PRO A 153 -13.46 -9.48 -6.86
N TYR A 154 -13.78 -10.30 -5.86
CA TYR A 154 -15.14 -10.43 -5.34
C TYR A 154 -15.62 -9.15 -4.64
N PHE A 155 -14.80 -8.56 -3.76
CA PHE A 155 -15.13 -7.28 -3.13
C PHE A 155 -15.07 -6.10 -4.10
N HIS A 156 -14.16 -6.13 -5.08
CA HIS A 156 -14.19 -5.15 -6.17
C HIS A 156 -15.54 -5.17 -6.89
N ARG A 157 -16.11 -6.36 -7.15
CA ARG A 157 -17.44 -6.49 -7.73
C ARG A 157 -18.50 -5.88 -6.83
N ALA A 158 -18.46 -6.09 -5.50
CA ALA A 158 -19.40 -5.48 -4.56
C ALA A 158 -19.42 -3.95 -4.68
N VAL A 159 -18.22 -3.33 -4.78
CA VAL A 159 -18.11 -1.89 -4.98
C VAL A 159 -18.71 -1.49 -6.32
N MET A 160 -18.33 -2.14 -7.41
CA MET A 160 -18.79 -1.76 -8.76
C MET A 160 -20.29 -1.97 -8.98
N GLU A 161 -20.88 -3.02 -8.40
CA GLU A 161 -22.33 -3.24 -8.45
C GLU A 161 -23.14 -2.16 -7.71
N ALA A 162 -22.56 -1.58 -6.64
CA ALA A 162 -23.20 -0.45 -5.98
C ALA A 162 -23.27 0.80 -6.87
N TYR A 163 -22.38 0.93 -7.85
CA TYR A 163 -22.32 2.03 -8.80
C TYR A 163 -22.98 1.72 -10.16
N GLU A 164 -23.48 0.51 -10.39
CA GLU A 164 -23.89 0.02 -11.71
C GLU A 164 -24.90 0.95 -12.42
N GLN A 165 -25.84 1.53 -11.67
CA GLN A 165 -26.84 2.46 -12.20
C GLN A 165 -26.44 3.94 -12.15
N LEU A 166 -25.28 4.25 -11.54
CA LEU A 166 -24.84 5.61 -11.29
C LEU A 166 -23.70 6.06 -12.22
N VAL A 167 -23.02 5.11 -12.88
CA VAL A 167 -21.89 5.39 -13.75
C VAL A 167 -22.07 4.81 -15.13
N PRO A 168 -21.50 5.42 -16.19
CA PRO A 168 -21.55 4.88 -17.52
C PRO A 168 -20.96 3.48 -17.64
N ALA A 169 -21.50 2.64 -18.50
CA ALA A 169 -21.00 1.28 -18.71
C ALA A 169 -19.50 1.26 -19.07
N GLY A 170 -18.75 0.41 -18.37
CA GLY A 170 -17.30 0.28 -18.55
C GLY A 170 -16.45 1.35 -17.84
N GLU A 171 -17.07 2.27 -17.12
CA GLU A 171 -16.34 3.20 -16.25
C GLU A 171 -16.22 2.65 -14.83
N GLN A 172 -15.23 3.14 -14.10
CA GLN A 172 -14.89 2.71 -12.74
C GLN A 172 -14.68 3.93 -11.85
N VAL A 173 -14.98 3.76 -10.57
CA VAL A 173 -14.73 4.76 -9.54
C VAL A 173 -13.47 4.46 -8.76
N SER A 174 -12.88 5.49 -8.17
CA SER A 174 -11.78 5.32 -7.23
C SER A 174 -12.33 4.99 -5.84
N TYR A 175 -11.62 4.12 -5.10
CA TYR A 175 -11.93 3.80 -3.72
C TYR A 175 -10.68 3.44 -2.92
N PHE A 176 -10.74 3.71 -1.63
CA PHE A 176 -9.69 3.44 -0.64
C PHE A 176 -10.37 2.85 0.59
N ILE A 177 -10.47 1.53 0.65
CA ILE A 177 -11.28 0.81 1.63
C ILE A 177 -10.37 0.04 2.58
N TYR A 178 -10.56 0.27 3.87
CA TYR A 178 -9.84 -0.35 4.97
C TYR A 178 -10.79 -1.23 5.75
N MET A 179 -10.39 -2.47 5.97
CA MET A 179 -11.16 -3.46 6.70
C MET A 179 -10.34 -3.96 7.89
N ASP A 180 -10.89 -3.78 9.08
CA ASP A 180 -10.38 -4.41 10.28
C ASP A 180 -11.29 -5.60 10.62
N VAL A 181 -10.69 -6.79 10.62
CA VAL A 181 -11.37 -8.06 10.87
C VAL A 181 -10.59 -8.87 11.90
N GLU A 182 -11.28 -9.79 12.56
CA GLU A 182 -10.63 -10.73 13.49
C GLU A 182 -9.53 -11.52 12.75
N PRO A 183 -8.27 -11.50 13.21
CA PRO A 183 -7.17 -12.19 12.51
C PRO A 183 -7.41 -13.69 12.30
N GLY A 184 -8.13 -14.35 13.22
CA GLY A 184 -8.48 -15.77 13.10
C GLY A 184 -9.49 -16.08 12.01
N SER A 185 -10.24 -15.08 11.50
CA SER A 185 -11.26 -15.24 10.47
C SER A 185 -10.71 -15.10 9.04
N ILE A 186 -9.41 -14.89 8.89
CA ILE A 186 -8.75 -14.72 7.58
C ILE A 186 -7.53 -15.62 7.43
N ASP A 187 -7.28 -16.08 6.20
CA ASP A 187 -6.02 -16.73 5.83
C ASP A 187 -5.29 -15.86 4.79
N VAL A 188 -4.09 -15.38 5.16
CA VAL A 188 -3.21 -14.55 4.32
C VAL A 188 -2.12 -15.36 3.62
N ASN A 189 -1.97 -16.64 3.93
CA ASN A 189 -0.88 -17.48 3.44
C ASN A 189 -1.27 -18.30 2.20
N ILE A 190 -2.16 -17.80 1.39
CA ILE A 190 -2.66 -18.48 0.19
C ILE A 190 -1.87 -18.17 -1.08
N HIS A 191 -1.10 -17.08 -1.09
CA HIS A 191 -0.28 -16.69 -2.23
C HIS A 191 1.12 -16.20 -1.80
N PRO A 192 2.20 -16.49 -2.56
CA PRO A 192 3.56 -16.08 -2.21
C PRO A 192 3.74 -14.56 -2.01
N THR A 193 3.01 -13.74 -2.76
CA THR A 193 3.04 -12.27 -2.62
C THR A 193 2.18 -11.77 -1.46
N LYS A 194 1.37 -12.64 -0.84
CA LYS A 194 0.45 -12.30 0.25
C LYS A 194 -0.49 -11.13 -0.07
N THR A 195 -0.83 -10.96 -1.35
CA THR A 195 -1.78 -9.93 -1.82
C THR A 195 -3.19 -10.45 -1.96
N GLU A 196 -3.41 -11.74 -1.72
CA GLU A 196 -4.71 -12.39 -1.69
C GLU A 196 -5.00 -12.87 -0.28
N ILE A 197 -6.24 -12.70 0.17
CA ILE A 197 -6.71 -13.07 1.50
C ILE A 197 -7.99 -13.87 1.32
N LYS A 198 -8.11 -14.99 2.03
CA LYS A 198 -9.34 -15.76 2.13
C LYS A 198 -10.05 -15.39 3.42
N PHE A 199 -11.34 -15.13 3.33
CA PHE A 199 -12.19 -14.77 4.46
C PHE A 199 -13.11 -15.95 4.79
N GLU A 200 -13.32 -16.18 6.06
CA GLU A 200 -14.27 -17.19 6.54
C GLU A 200 -15.71 -16.78 6.22
N ASN A 201 -16.05 -15.50 6.37
CA ASN A 201 -17.38 -14.92 6.17
C ASN A 201 -17.46 -14.00 4.94
N GLU A 202 -16.83 -14.38 3.83
CA GLU A 202 -16.66 -13.56 2.65
C GLU A 202 -17.98 -13.01 2.09
N GLN A 203 -19.04 -13.83 2.03
CA GLN A 203 -20.33 -13.40 1.51
C GLN A 203 -21.02 -12.36 2.41
N ALA A 204 -20.92 -12.51 3.72
CA ALA A 204 -21.49 -11.55 4.66
C ALA A 204 -20.75 -10.21 4.58
N ILE A 205 -19.42 -10.21 4.50
CA ILE A 205 -18.61 -9.00 4.32
C ILE A 205 -18.94 -8.31 2.99
N TRP A 206 -19.16 -9.08 1.92
CA TRP A 206 -19.60 -8.55 0.63
C TRP A 206 -20.94 -7.80 0.74
N GLN A 207 -21.92 -8.37 1.44
CA GLN A 207 -23.22 -7.72 1.66
C GLN A 207 -23.12 -6.44 2.47
N ILE A 208 -22.30 -6.45 3.54
CA ILE A 208 -22.03 -5.27 4.37
C ILE A 208 -21.41 -4.17 3.54
N LEU A 209 -20.37 -4.51 2.76
CA LEU A 209 -19.66 -3.56 1.89
C LEU A 209 -20.60 -2.96 0.83
N SER A 210 -21.37 -3.80 0.15
CA SER A 210 -22.32 -3.36 -0.88
C SER A 210 -23.40 -2.44 -0.31
N ALA A 211 -23.94 -2.76 0.87
CA ALA A 211 -24.94 -1.93 1.55
C ALA A 211 -24.35 -0.57 1.95
N ALA A 212 -23.17 -0.57 2.59
CA ALA A 212 -22.52 0.65 3.06
C ALA A 212 -22.12 1.63 1.93
N ILE A 213 -21.88 1.13 0.72
CA ILE A 213 -21.55 1.99 -0.43
C ILE A 213 -22.83 2.57 -1.08
N LYS A 214 -23.96 1.87 -0.97
CA LYS A 214 -25.26 2.33 -1.53
C LYS A 214 -25.93 3.40 -0.67
N GLU A 215 -25.56 3.52 0.59
CA GLU A 215 -26.04 4.53 1.53
C GLU A 215 -25.39 5.91 1.25
#